data_424be33122157cf98bfcdda9970fc7f4
#
_entry.id   424be33122157cf98bfcdda9970fc7f4
#
_cell.length_a   1.000
_cell.length_b   1.000
_cell.length_c   1.000
_cell.angle_alpha   90.00
_cell.angle_beta   90.00
_cell.angle_gamma   90.00
#
_symmetry.space_group_name_H-M   'P 1'
#
loop_
_entity.id
_entity.type
_entity.pdbx_description
1 polymer ?
#
loop_
_entity_poly.entity_id
_entity_poly.type
_entity_poly.pdbx_seq_one_letter_code
_entity_poly.pdbx_strand_id
1 'polypeptide(L)'
;MNSKQSSTKTMYRRVSNFIKKYLQILGILPNLTALQTAFDANLTQMDTLGNQQGQDISGLRTKKEDMKASTAQKALDMCRRLEAFAKITGDVVLAKKVHFSDTYLPKLPDNTFMTTCNIIYDLADANKTEAAEYGVSTEVLADLKAAIDDYKAVVDAPKEGSSEKKMATDQLANLFADQVIVLDKIDALVEMVRYTNPTLYAEYWHTRHIEYRSGSLSVKCEVTDAATSLPLGGAVISFYMNEELILEKTTSTTGGITAKGFDDGTYTVNVTRIGYAPQSLVVNVLDVEMTAFKVAMVAINSK
;
A
#
# COMPACT_ATOMS: atom_id res chain seq x y z
N MET A 1 8.05 7.59 0.15
CA MET A 1 9.34 8.29 0.49
C MET A 1 9.81 7.81 1.84
N ASN A 2 11.10 7.53 2.00
CA ASN A 2 11.68 7.22 3.32
C ASN A 2 11.99 8.51 4.11
N SER A 3 12.29 8.39 5.42
CA SER A 3 12.56 9.51 6.32
C SER A 3 13.69 10.43 5.83
N LYS A 4 14.78 9.87 5.29
CA LYS A 4 15.89 10.67 4.73
C LYS A 4 15.43 11.50 3.52
N GLN A 5 14.68 10.90 2.61
CA GLN A 5 14.11 11.61 1.46
C GLN A 5 13.16 12.72 1.89
N SER A 6 12.34 12.48 2.92
CA SER A 6 11.42 13.47 3.47
C SER A 6 12.16 14.67 4.05
N SER A 7 13.18 14.44 4.88
CA SER A 7 14.02 15.51 5.45
C SER A 7 14.77 16.29 4.37
N THR A 8 15.32 15.60 3.35
CA THR A 8 16.00 16.24 2.21
C THR A 8 15.03 17.11 1.40
N LYS A 9 13.82 16.60 1.12
CA LYS A 9 12.79 17.37 0.42
C LYS A 9 12.34 18.60 1.20
N THR A 10 12.27 18.51 2.52
CA THR A 10 11.99 19.66 3.39
C THR A 10 13.08 20.73 3.25
N MET A 11 14.36 20.32 3.23
CA MET A 11 15.47 21.23 2.96
C MET A 11 15.34 21.88 1.57
N TYR A 12 15.02 21.10 0.53
CA TYR A 12 14.79 21.65 -0.82
C TYR A 12 13.69 22.71 -0.84
N ARG A 13 12.56 22.50 -0.16
CA ARG A 13 11.49 23.50 -0.05
C ARG A 13 11.98 24.78 0.65
N ARG A 14 12.79 24.64 1.72
CA ARG A 14 13.37 25.80 2.39
C ARG A 14 14.29 26.59 1.47
N VAL A 15 15.14 25.91 0.69
CA VAL A 15 16.01 26.54 -0.32
C VAL A 15 15.20 27.26 -1.38
N SER A 16 14.18 26.64 -1.96
CA SER A 16 13.29 27.29 -2.93
C SER A 16 12.66 28.57 -2.37
N ASN A 17 12.12 28.49 -1.15
CA ASN A 17 11.51 29.64 -0.49
C ASN A 17 12.53 30.74 -0.18
N PHE A 18 13.75 30.38 0.19
CA PHE A 18 14.85 31.32 0.41
C PHE A 18 15.19 32.10 -0.87
N ILE A 19 15.37 31.39 -1.98
CA ILE A 19 15.68 32.04 -3.27
C ILE A 19 14.56 33.00 -3.68
N LYS A 20 13.29 32.60 -3.52
CA LYS A 20 12.11 33.46 -3.78
C LYS A 20 12.10 34.71 -2.90
N LYS A 21 12.40 34.58 -1.63
CA LYS A 21 12.46 35.67 -0.64
C LYS A 21 13.51 36.71 -1.05
N TYR A 22 14.66 36.25 -1.52
CA TYR A 22 15.79 37.12 -1.86
C TYR A 22 16.01 37.31 -3.36
N LEU A 23 14.97 37.11 -4.18
CA LEU A 23 15.06 37.19 -5.64
C LEU A 23 15.55 38.53 -6.14
N GLN A 24 15.27 39.65 -5.46
CA GLN A 24 15.77 40.99 -5.82
C GLN A 24 17.29 41.08 -5.76
N ILE A 25 17.93 40.38 -4.85
CA ILE A 25 19.40 40.36 -4.68
C ILE A 25 20.03 39.25 -5.51
N LEU A 26 19.45 38.05 -5.45
CA LEU A 26 19.99 36.88 -6.12
C LEU A 26 19.64 36.80 -7.61
N GLY A 27 18.58 37.45 -8.05
CA GLY A 27 18.11 37.40 -9.44
C GLY A 27 19.08 38.03 -10.48
N ILE A 28 20.09 38.77 -10.02
CA ILE A 28 21.19 39.27 -10.88
C ILE A 28 22.21 38.18 -11.21
N LEU A 29 22.21 37.07 -10.50
CA LEU A 29 23.12 35.95 -10.75
C LEU A 29 22.77 35.27 -12.06
N PRO A 30 23.77 34.93 -12.89
CA PRO A 30 23.53 34.33 -14.19
C PRO A 30 22.82 32.99 -14.09
N ASN A 31 21.78 32.79 -14.89
CA ASN A 31 20.99 31.54 -14.96
C ASN A 31 20.25 31.14 -13.69
N LEU A 32 20.25 31.91 -12.60
CA LEU A 32 19.60 31.53 -11.36
C LEU A 32 18.10 31.29 -11.54
N THR A 33 17.41 32.14 -12.30
CA THR A 33 15.96 32.00 -12.55
C THR A 33 15.63 30.69 -13.27
N ALA A 34 16.44 30.30 -14.25
CA ALA A 34 16.27 29.05 -14.96
C ALA A 34 16.50 27.84 -14.03
N LEU A 35 17.56 27.90 -13.21
CA LEU A 35 17.85 26.85 -12.21
C LEU A 35 16.75 26.75 -11.15
N GLN A 36 16.23 27.89 -10.68
CA GLN A 36 15.11 27.90 -9.73
C GLN A 36 13.84 27.30 -10.34
N THR A 37 13.53 27.61 -11.59
CA THR A 37 12.39 27.03 -12.30
C THR A 37 12.52 25.51 -12.40
N ALA A 38 13.71 25.01 -12.77
CA ALA A 38 13.98 23.58 -12.81
C ALA A 38 13.89 22.94 -11.41
N PHE A 39 14.43 23.60 -10.40
CA PHE A 39 14.40 23.17 -9.01
C PHE A 39 12.97 23.03 -8.48
N ASP A 40 12.10 24.01 -8.75
CA ASP A 40 10.71 24.02 -8.34
C ASP A 40 9.87 22.97 -9.11
N ALA A 41 10.16 22.78 -10.39
CA ALA A 41 9.52 21.74 -11.21
C ALA A 41 9.83 20.35 -10.65
N ASN A 42 11.09 20.09 -10.30
CA ASN A 42 11.48 18.82 -9.67
C ASN A 42 10.78 18.61 -8.32
N LEU A 43 10.66 19.65 -7.50
CA LEU A 43 9.92 19.58 -6.22
C LEU A 43 8.45 19.21 -6.42
N THR A 44 7.80 19.83 -7.40
CA THR A 44 6.40 19.51 -7.74
C THR A 44 6.26 18.06 -8.20
N GLN A 45 7.19 17.58 -9.00
CA GLN A 45 7.21 16.20 -9.47
C GLN A 45 7.48 15.22 -8.33
N MET A 46 8.36 15.56 -7.36
CA MET A 46 8.56 14.77 -6.14
C MET A 46 7.28 14.69 -5.30
N ASP A 47 6.44 15.72 -5.24
CA ASP A 47 5.15 15.68 -4.57
C ASP A 47 4.20 14.69 -5.27
N THR A 48 4.12 14.77 -6.59
CA THR A 48 3.26 13.87 -7.39
C THR A 48 3.67 12.41 -7.25
N LEU A 49 4.97 12.11 -7.44
CA LEU A 49 5.49 10.75 -7.32
C LEU A 49 5.40 10.22 -5.89
N GLY A 50 5.60 11.08 -4.89
CA GLY A 50 5.42 10.71 -3.48
C GLY A 50 3.98 10.30 -3.17
N ASN A 51 3.00 11.00 -3.72
CA ASN A 51 1.58 10.65 -3.59
C ASN A 51 1.26 9.33 -4.30
N GLN A 52 1.76 9.12 -5.52
CA GLN A 52 1.59 7.84 -6.24
C GLN A 52 2.21 6.66 -5.49
N GLN A 53 3.42 6.83 -4.95
CA GLN A 53 4.07 5.80 -4.13
C GLN A 53 3.26 5.47 -2.87
N GLY A 54 2.60 6.47 -2.27
CA GLY A 54 1.81 6.34 -1.05
C GLY A 54 0.39 5.76 -1.24
N GLN A 55 -0.07 5.56 -2.48
CA GLN A 55 -1.41 5.03 -2.72
C GLN A 55 -1.58 3.62 -2.17
N ASP A 56 -2.70 3.38 -1.49
CA ASP A 56 -3.09 2.05 -1.05
C ASP A 56 -3.75 1.27 -2.21
N ILE A 57 -3.13 0.15 -2.58
CA ILE A 57 -3.61 -0.74 -3.65
C ILE A 57 -4.30 -2.00 -3.10
N SER A 58 -4.46 -2.13 -1.78
CA SER A 58 -5.09 -3.30 -1.15
C SER A 58 -6.53 -3.48 -1.65
N GLY A 59 -7.27 -2.38 -1.82
CA GLY A 59 -8.62 -2.39 -2.36
C GLY A 59 -8.73 -2.99 -3.78
N LEU A 60 -7.69 -2.89 -4.60
CA LEU A 60 -7.67 -3.50 -5.93
C LEU A 60 -7.64 -5.03 -5.84
N ARG A 61 -6.87 -5.58 -4.89
CA ARG A 61 -6.81 -7.02 -4.64
C ARG A 61 -8.16 -7.54 -4.13
N THR A 62 -8.72 -6.89 -3.11
CA THR A 62 -10.03 -7.25 -2.55
C THR A 62 -11.11 -7.23 -3.64
N LYS A 63 -11.19 -6.16 -4.42
CA LYS A 63 -12.14 -6.06 -5.53
C LYS A 63 -11.99 -7.21 -6.54
N LYS A 64 -10.76 -7.56 -6.91
CA LYS A 64 -10.48 -8.69 -7.82
C LYS A 64 -10.95 -10.02 -7.20
N GLU A 65 -10.66 -10.27 -5.92
CA GLU A 65 -11.05 -11.48 -5.21
C GLU A 65 -12.57 -11.62 -5.10
N ASP A 66 -13.27 -10.53 -4.76
CA ASP A 66 -14.74 -10.48 -4.68
C ASP A 66 -15.38 -10.74 -6.05
N MET A 67 -14.86 -10.12 -7.11
CA MET A 67 -15.34 -10.35 -8.46
C MET A 67 -15.08 -11.77 -8.95
N LYS A 68 -13.91 -12.34 -8.62
CA LYS A 68 -13.62 -13.75 -8.91
C LYS A 68 -14.61 -14.68 -8.22
N ALA A 69 -14.88 -14.45 -6.94
CA ALA A 69 -15.82 -15.25 -6.15
C ALA A 69 -17.25 -15.16 -6.72
N SER A 70 -17.72 -13.95 -7.04
CA SER A 70 -19.05 -13.74 -7.66
C SER A 70 -19.17 -14.42 -9.01
N THR A 71 -18.15 -14.28 -9.89
CA THR A 71 -18.13 -14.92 -11.21
C THR A 71 -18.11 -16.45 -11.08
N ALA A 72 -17.31 -16.99 -10.14
CA ALA A 72 -17.25 -18.42 -9.85
C ALA A 72 -18.61 -18.97 -9.42
N GLN A 73 -19.32 -18.24 -8.55
CA GLN A 73 -20.65 -18.66 -8.08
C GLN A 73 -21.66 -18.74 -9.24
N LYS A 74 -21.68 -17.73 -10.11
CA LYS A 74 -22.56 -17.72 -11.31
C LYS A 74 -22.21 -18.83 -12.30
N ALA A 75 -20.91 -19.08 -12.52
CA ALA A 75 -20.46 -20.16 -13.37
C ALA A 75 -20.81 -21.54 -12.80
N LEU A 76 -20.68 -21.75 -11.49
CA LEU A 76 -21.08 -22.99 -10.81
C LEU A 76 -22.60 -23.20 -10.85
N ASP A 77 -23.40 -22.16 -10.66
CA ASP A 77 -24.85 -22.23 -10.80
C ASP A 77 -25.22 -22.69 -12.23
N MET A 78 -24.59 -22.11 -13.26
CA MET A 78 -24.77 -22.53 -14.62
C MET A 78 -24.36 -24.01 -14.84
N CYS A 79 -23.24 -24.42 -14.27
CA CYS A 79 -22.80 -25.83 -14.32
C CYS A 79 -23.84 -26.78 -13.72
N ARG A 80 -24.46 -26.43 -12.57
CA ARG A 80 -25.49 -27.25 -11.94
C ARG A 80 -26.74 -27.41 -12.82
N ARG A 81 -27.15 -26.35 -13.48
CA ARG A 81 -28.28 -26.37 -14.45
C ARG A 81 -27.98 -27.25 -15.65
N LEU A 82 -26.82 -27.10 -16.27
CA LEU A 82 -26.37 -27.93 -17.39
C LEU A 82 -26.15 -29.39 -16.99
N GLU A 83 -25.63 -29.65 -15.78
CA GLU A 83 -25.45 -31.01 -15.26
C GLU A 83 -26.80 -31.72 -15.06
N ALA A 84 -27.80 -31.01 -14.55
CA ALA A 84 -29.17 -31.54 -14.40
C ALA A 84 -29.77 -31.87 -15.75
N PHE A 85 -29.68 -30.97 -16.73
CA PHE A 85 -30.10 -31.19 -18.11
C PHE A 85 -29.41 -32.40 -18.74
N ALA A 86 -28.09 -32.46 -18.67
CA ALA A 86 -27.29 -33.52 -19.27
C ALA A 86 -27.59 -34.92 -18.64
N LYS A 87 -27.83 -34.99 -17.32
CA LYS A 87 -28.22 -36.23 -16.64
C LYS A 87 -29.61 -36.74 -17.07
N ILE A 88 -30.56 -35.86 -17.28
CA ILE A 88 -31.92 -36.22 -17.67
C ILE A 88 -31.98 -36.60 -19.14
N THR A 89 -31.24 -35.92 -20.02
CA THR A 89 -31.15 -36.22 -21.45
C THR A 89 -30.20 -37.41 -21.78
N GLY A 90 -29.39 -37.83 -20.79
CA GLY A 90 -28.41 -38.91 -21.00
C GLY A 90 -27.13 -38.47 -21.67
N ASP A 91 -26.84 -37.16 -21.75
CA ASP A 91 -25.58 -36.65 -22.34
C ASP A 91 -24.43 -36.76 -21.34
N VAL A 92 -23.78 -37.91 -21.32
CA VAL A 92 -22.63 -38.21 -20.44
C VAL A 92 -21.43 -37.31 -20.73
N VAL A 93 -21.27 -36.82 -21.97
CA VAL A 93 -20.15 -35.96 -22.39
C VAL A 93 -20.32 -34.58 -21.79
N LEU A 94 -21.50 -33.97 -21.96
CA LEU A 94 -21.83 -32.69 -21.38
C LEU A 94 -21.74 -32.74 -19.84
N ALA A 95 -22.33 -33.77 -19.20
CA ALA A 95 -22.29 -33.95 -17.76
C ALA A 95 -20.86 -33.94 -17.19
N LYS A 96 -19.90 -34.59 -17.86
CA LYS A 96 -18.49 -34.56 -17.48
C LYS A 96 -17.80 -33.23 -17.68
N LYS A 97 -18.15 -32.51 -18.77
CA LYS A 97 -17.54 -31.20 -19.09
C LYS A 97 -17.94 -30.11 -18.13
N VAL A 98 -19.13 -30.19 -17.53
CA VAL A 98 -19.66 -29.16 -16.63
C VAL A 98 -19.58 -29.56 -15.16
N HIS A 99 -18.96 -30.69 -14.83
CA HIS A 99 -18.80 -31.15 -13.46
C HIS A 99 -17.62 -30.48 -12.78
N PHE A 100 -17.88 -29.39 -12.06
CA PHE A 100 -16.89 -28.67 -11.24
C PHE A 100 -17.31 -28.69 -9.78
N SER A 101 -16.31 -28.84 -8.86
CA SER A 101 -16.56 -28.68 -7.43
C SER A 101 -16.57 -27.20 -7.04
N ASP A 102 -17.33 -26.87 -6.01
CA ASP A 102 -17.47 -25.49 -5.50
C ASP A 102 -16.13 -24.88 -5.03
N THR A 103 -15.20 -25.72 -4.61
CA THR A 103 -13.88 -25.29 -4.13
C THR A 103 -12.80 -25.26 -5.20
N TYR A 104 -13.01 -25.91 -6.33
CA TYR A 104 -11.99 -26.02 -7.39
C TYR A 104 -11.98 -24.79 -8.30
N LEU A 105 -13.13 -24.38 -8.81
CA LEU A 105 -13.25 -23.30 -9.80
C LEU A 105 -12.67 -21.97 -9.27
N PRO A 106 -12.97 -21.51 -8.04
CA PRO A 106 -12.41 -20.26 -7.51
C PRO A 106 -10.88 -20.29 -7.29
N LYS A 107 -10.30 -21.49 -7.12
CA LYS A 107 -8.85 -21.65 -6.87
C LYS A 107 -8.01 -21.71 -8.13
N LEU A 108 -8.63 -21.76 -9.32
CA LEU A 108 -7.89 -21.76 -10.57
C LEU A 108 -7.06 -20.48 -10.73
N PRO A 109 -5.87 -20.57 -11.37
CA PRO A 109 -5.14 -19.39 -11.81
C PRO A 109 -6.02 -18.50 -12.71
N ASP A 110 -5.84 -17.20 -12.66
CA ASP A 110 -6.75 -16.23 -13.29
C ASP A 110 -7.04 -16.50 -14.77
N ASN A 111 -6.00 -16.77 -15.57
CA ASN A 111 -6.17 -17.08 -16.99
C ASN A 111 -6.95 -18.39 -17.23
N THR A 112 -6.64 -19.43 -16.44
CA THR A 112 -7.34 -20.71 -16.51
C THR A 112 -8.79 -20.55 -16.05
N PHE A 113 -9.02 -19.76 -14.99
CA PHE A 113 -10.35 -19.45 -14.50
C PHE A 113 -11.20 -18.77 -15.57
N MET A 114 -10.70 -17.70 -16.22
CA MET A 114 -11.40 -17.00 -17.28
C MET A 114 -11.71 -17.91 -18.46
N THR A 115 -10.74 -18.72 -18.89
CA THR A 115 -10.94 -19.69 -19.98
C THR A 115 -12.02 -20.70 -19.62
N THR A 116 -12.00 -21.23 -18.40
CA THR A 116 -13.00 -22.20 -17.93
C THR A 116 -14.40 -21.58 -17.86
N CYS A 117 -14.52 -20.36 -17.34
CA CYS A 117 -15.81 -19.65 -17.30
C CYS A 117 -16.37 -19.36 -18.69
N ASN A 118 -15.52 -19.00 -19.67
CA ASN A 118 -15.96 -18.84 -21.07
C ASN A 118 -16.41 -20.18 -21.68
N ILE A 119 -15.71 -21.28 -21.43
CA ILE A 119 -16.14 -22.62 -21.88
C ILE A 119 -17.51 -22.99 -21.29
N ILE A 120 -17.74 -22.70 -20.01
CA ILE A 120 -19.04 -22.93 -19.36
C ILE A 120 -20.13 -22.09 -20.03
N TYR A 121 -19.84 -20.81 -20.31
CA TYR A 121 -20.75 -19.92 -21.00
C TYR A 121 -21.08 -20.45 -22.40
N ASP A 122 -20.08 -20.83 -23.20
CA ASP A 122 -20.26 -21.35 -24.57
C ASP A 122 -21.10 -22.64 -24.59
N LEU A 123 -20.86 -23.56 -23.62
CA LEU A 123 -21.65 -24.77 -23.48
C LEU A 123 -23.11 -24.45 -23.10
N ALA A 124 -23.33 -23.45 -22.25
CA ALA A 124 -24.67 -23.02 -21.88
C ALA A 124 -25.40 -22.32 -23.04
N ASP A 125 -24.72 -21.46 -23.81
CA ASP A 125 -25.30 -20.81 -24.99
C ASP A 125 -25.65 -21.80 -26.08
N ALA A 126 -24.79 -22.80 -26.32
CA ALA A 126 -25.05 -23.88 -27.30
C ALA A 126 -26.28 -24.73 -26.95
N ASN A 127 -26.60 -24.90 -25.67
CA ASN A 127 -27.71 -25.74 -25.18
C ASN A 127 -28.91 -24.91 -24.66
N LYS A 128 -28.92 -23.57 -24.83
CA LYS A 128 -29.89 -22.67 -24.19
C LYS A 128 -31.36 -22.98 -24.55
N THR A 129 -31.62 -23.43 -25.76
CA THR A 129 -33.01 -23.74 -26.21
C THR A 129 -33.50 -25.02 -25.55
N GLU A 130 -32.67 -26.05 -25.50
CA GLU A 130 -33.05 -27.35 -24.97
C GLU A 130 -33.01 -27.39 -23.42
N ALA A 131 -32.09 -26.61 -22.85
CA ALA A 131 -31.94 -26.50 -21.39
C ALA A 131 -32.77 -25.34 -20.76
N ALA A 132 -33.66 -24.70 -21.51
CA ALA A 132 -34.46 -23.57 -21.02
C ALA A 132 -35.32 -23.92 -19.81
N GLU A 133 -35.92 -25.12 -19.75
CA GLU A 133 -36.71 -25.61 -18.63
C GLU A 133 -35.89 -25.85 -17.36
N TYR A 134 -34.57 -26.01 -17.51
CA TYR A 134 -33.59 -26.14 -16.41
C TYR A 134 -33.05 -24.78 -15.95
N GLY A 135 -33.66 -23.69 -16.41
CA GLY A 135 -33.32 -22.33 -16.02
C GLY A 135 -32.11 -21.74 -16.75
N VAL A 136 -31.66 -22.32 -17.89
CA VAL A 136 -30.67 -21.73 -18.76
C VAL A 136 -31.37 -20.70 -19.65
N SER A 137 -31.62 -19.50 -19.10
CA SER A 137 -32.29 -18.40 -19.81
C SER A 137 -31.29 -17.41 -20.41
N THR A 138 -31.77 -16.59 -21.34
CA THR A 138 -30.95 -15.50 -21.93
C THR A 138 -30.46 -14.51 -20.87
N GLU A 139 -31.28 -14.23 -19.85
CA GLU A 139 -30.93 -13.32 -18.77
C GLU A 139 -29.80 -13.89 -17.90
N VAL A 140 -29.88 -15.19 -17.54
CA VAL A 140 -28.85 -15.86 -16.73
C VAL A 140 -27.52 -15.98 -17.50
N LEU A 141 -27.59 -16.22 -18.82
CA LEU A 141 -26.43 -16.19 -19.70
C LEU A 141 -25.80 -14.79 -19.77
N ALA A 142 -26.62 -13.76 -19.96
CA ALA A 142 -26.16 -12.37 -19.98
C ALA A 142 -25.50 -11.99 -18.63
N ASP A 143 -26.07 -12.40 -17.52
CA ASP A 143 -25.52 -12.19 -16.17
C ASP A 143 -24.16 -12.88 -15.97
N LEU A 144 -24.00 -14.11 -16.45
CA LEU A 144 -22.73 -14.81 -16.40
C LEU A 144 -21.70 -14.11 -17.29
N LYS A 145 -22.10 -13.73 -18.51
CA LYS A 145 -21.21 -13.01 -19.44
C LYS A 145 -20.73 -11.68 -18.87
N ALA A 146 -21.65 -10.91 -18.30
CA ALA A 146 -21.31 -9.64 -17.64
C ALA A 146 -20.30 -9.86 -16.50
N ALA A 147 -20.51 -10.87 -15.66
CA ALA A 147 -19.58 -11.17 -14.56
C ALA A 147 -18.19 -11.58 -15.05
N ILE A 148 -18.09 -12.34 -16.15
CA ILE A 148 -16.82 -12.72 -16.78
C ILE A 148 -16.10 -11.46 -17.32
N ASP A 149 -16.82 -10.58 -18.01
CA ASP A 149 -16.26 -9.36 -18.60
C ASP A 149 -15.84 -8.36 -17.50
N ASP A 150 -16.63 -8.21 -16.44
CA ASP A 150 -16.29 -7.40 -15.27
C ASP A 150 -15.04 -7.91 -14.56
N TYR A 151 -14.91 -9.24 -14.36
CA TYR A 151 -13.69 -9.82 -13.78
C TYR A 151 -12.48 -9.60 -14.68
N LYS A 152 -12.64 -9.76 -16.00
CA LYS A 152 -11.59 -9.49 -16.98
C LYS A 152 -11.08 -8.05 -16.91
N ALA A 153 -11.96 -7.09 -16.66
CA ALA A 153 -11.59 -5.68 -16.53
C ALA A 153 -10.75 -5.36 -15.29
N VAL A 154 -10.78 -6.20 -14.25
CA VAL A 154 -10.07 -5.93 -12.98
C VAL A 154 -8.94 -6.91 -12.67
N VAL A 155 -8.80 -7.98 -13.43
CA VAL A 155 -7.87 -9.08 -13.15
C VAL A 155 -6.40 -8.62 -13.03
N ASP A 156 -5.98 -7.67 -13.86
CA ASP A 156 -4.60 -7.17 -13.89
C ASP A 156 -4.38 -5.90 -13.05
N ALA A 157 -5.45 -5.24 -12.59
CA ALA A 157 -5.37 -3.98 -11.83
C ALA A 157 -4.43 -4.03 -10.60
N PRO A 158 -4.34 -5.12 -9.79
CA PRO A 158 -3.39 -5.19 -8.69
C PRO A 158 -1.93 -5.23 -9.13
N LYS A 159 -1.63 -5.85 -10.30
CA LYS A 159 -0.28 -5.89 -10.86
C LYS A 159 0.11 -4.54 -11.44
N GLU A 160 -0.82 -3.89 -12.14
CA GLU A 160 -0.63 -2.54 -12.69
C GLU A 160 -0.35 -1.55 -11.57
N GLY A 161 -1.18 -1.51 -10.52
CA GLY A 161 -0.96 -0.65 -9.37
C GLY A 161 0.36 -0.90 -8.64
N SER A 162 0.80 -2.17 -8.54
CA SER A 162 2.11 -2.52 -7.98
C SER A 162 3.26 -2.04 -8.86
N SER A 163 3.12 -2.17 -10.19
CA SER A 163 4.12 -1.71 -11.16
C SER A 163 4.24 -0.18 -11.15
N GLU A 164 3.11 0.53 -11.09
CA GLU A 164 3.08 1.99 -10.98
C GLU A 164 3.78 2.50 -9.71
N LYS A 165 3.53 1.86 -8.56
CA LYS A 165 4.24 2.18 -7.30
C LYS A 165 5.74 1.97 -7.41
N LYS A 166 6.18 0.89 -8.06
CA LYS A 166 7.60 0.62 -8.29
C LYS A 166 8.21 1.68 -9.20
N MET A 167 7.55 1.97 -10.33
CA MET A 167 8.01 3.02 -11.25
C MET A 167 8.10 4.38 -10.56
N ALA A 168 7.11 4.76 -9.77
CA ALA A 168 7.15 6.00 -9.00
C ALA A 168 8.33 6.03 -8.01
N THR A 169 8.66 4.89 -7.39
CA THR A 169 9.82 4.78 -6.49
C THR A 169 11.15 4.99 -7.24
N ASP A 170 11.31 4.36 -8.40
CA ASP A 170 12.52 4.46 -9.21
C ASP A 170 12.68 5.89 -9.79
N GLN A 171 11.59 6.46 -10.30
CA GLN A 171 11.57 7.84 -10.79
C GLN A 171 11.88 8.85 -9.68
N LEU A 172 11.36 8.62 -8.47
CA LEU A 172 11.64 9.47 -7.33
C LEU A 172 13.13 9.45 -6.97
N ALA A 173 13.77 8.29 -7.01
CA ALA A 173 15.20 8.16 -6.75
C ALA A 173 16.04 8.95 -7.77
N ASN A 174 15.72 8.83 -9.05
CA ASN A 174 16.38 9.59 -10.12
C ASN A 174 16.18 11.11 -9.93
N LEU A 175 14.96 11.52 -9.59
CA LEU A 175 14.62 12.93 -9.39
C LEU A 175 15.36 13.56 -8.20
N PHE A 176 15.61 12.78 -7.12
CA PHE A 176 16.49 13.23 -6.04
C PHE A 176 17.95 13.41 -6.51
N ALA A 177 18.46 12.54 -7.38
CA ALA A 177 19.80 12.67 -7.94
C ALA A 177 19.92 13.92 -8.84
N ASP A 178 18.92 14.13 -9.72
CA ASP A 178 18.86 15.32 -10.58
C ASP A 178 18.78 16.61 -9.75
N GLN A 179 18.01 16.58 -8.67
CA GLN A 179 17.86 17.73 -7.79
C GLN A 179 19.16 18.12 -7.09
N VAL A 180 20.02 17.16 -6.74
CA VAL A 180 21.36 17.44 -6.20
C VAL A 180 22.18 18.22 -7.23
N ILE A 181 22.15 17.80 -8.50
CA ILE A 181 22.91 18.48 -9.58
C ILE A 181 22.46 19.94 -9.77
N VAL A 182 21.14 20.17 -9.72
CA VAL A 182 20.60 21.55 -9.82
C VAL A 182 20.99 22.37 -8.59
N LEU A 183 20.93 21.77 -7.42
CA LEU A 183 21.26 22.42 -6.15
C LEU A 183 22.75 22.79 -6.07
N ASP A 184 23.66 21.93 -6.52
CA ASP A 184 25.10 22.20 -6.56
C ASP A 184 25.42 23.41 -7.48
N LYS A 185 24.66 23.57 -8.57
CA LYS A 185 24.79 24.76 -9.44
C LYS A 185 24.29 26.03 -8.74
N ILE A 186 23.22 25.92 -7.96
CA ILE A 186 22.70 27.05 -7.15
C ILE A 186 23.71 27.40 -6.05
N ASP A 187 24.28 26.41 -5.37
CA ASP A 187 25.31 26.58 -4.35
C ASP A 187 26.51 27.37 -4.93
N ALA A 188 26.98 26.98 -6.11
CA ALA A 188 28.07 27.68 -6.80
C ALA A 188 27.74 29.16 -7.16
N LEU A 189 26.49 29.46 -7.52
CA LEU A 189 26.06 30.83 -7.77
C LEU A 189 25.97 31.63 -6.48
N VAL A 190 25.48 31.07 -5.40
CA VAL A 190 25.39 31.72 -4.09
C VAL A 190 26.79 32.05 -3.54
N GLU A 191 27.80 31.23 -3.86
CA GLU A 191 29.20 31.52 -3.50
C GLU A 191 29.69 32.86 -4.06
N MET A 192 29.17 33.32 -5.22
CA MET A 192 29.53 34.62 -5.80
C MET A 192 29.15 35.82 -4.91
N VAL A 193 28.14 35.66 -4.05
CA VAL A 193 27.70 36.74 -3.15
C VAL A 193 28.32 36.67 -1.75
N ARG A 194 29.22 35.74 -1.51
CA ARG A 194 29.84 35.47 -0.21
C ARG A 194 30.45 36.72 0.46
N TYR A 195 31.16 37.54 -0.32
CA TYR A 195 31.86 38.71 0.20
C TYR A 195 31.04 40.00 0.04
N THR A 196 30.12 40.04 -0.90
CA THR A 196 29.25 41.19 -1.13
C THR A 196 28.04 41.23 -0.24
N ASN A 197 27.52 40.04 0.16
CA ASN A 197 26.36 39.87 1.05
C ASN A 197 26.59 38.73 2.05
N PRO A 198 27.53 38.86 2.99
CA PRO A 198 27.91 37.76 3.89
C PRO A 198 26.79 37.26 4.80
N THR A 199 25.86 38.12 5.19
CA THR A 199 24.68 37.75 6.00
C THR A 199 23.75 36.87 5.19
N LEU A 200 23.43 37.22 3.94
CA LEU A 200 22.60 36.42 3.06
C LEU A 200 23.26 35.05 2.77
N TYR A 201 24.56 35.07 2.53
CA TYR A 201 25.33 33.84 2.34
C TYR A 201 25.25 32.92 3.53
N ALA A 202 25.43 33.43 4.76
CA ALA A 202 25.31 32.64 5.98
C ALA A 202 23.87 32.08 6.18
N GLU A 203 22.84 32.89 5.92
CA GLU A 203 21.44 32.49 5.99
C GLU A 203 21.11 31.38 4.97
N TYR A 204 21.69 31.45 3.76
CA TYR A 204 21.55 30.40 2.76
C TYR A 204 22.09 29.05 3.27
N TRP A 205 23.29 29.01 3.81
CA TRP A 205 23.90 27.77 4.29
C TRP A 205 23.17 27.20 5.53
N HIS A 206 22.58 28.05 6.36
CA HIS A 206 21.65 27.62 7.39
C HIS A 206 20.40 26.94 6.79
N THR A 207 19.85 27.49 5.73
CA THR A 207 18.69 26.93 5.02
C THR A 207 19.03 25.61 4.34
N ARG A 208 20.26 25.48 3.85
CA ARG A 208 20.82 24.33 3.17
C ARG A 208 21.08 23.13 4.10
N HIS A 209 21.16 23.40 5.40
CA HIS A 209 21.38 22.35 6.38
C HIS A 209 20.18 21.39 6.45
N ILE A 210 20.47 20.07 6.27
CA ILE A 210 19.44 19.05 6.46
C ILE A 210 19.36 18.73 7.94
N GLU A 211 18.26 19.10 8.56
CA GLU A 211 17.93 18.61 9.87
C GLU A 211 17.49 17.15 9.74
N TYR A 212 18.46 16.25 9.76
CA TYR A 212 18.13 14.87 10.07
C TYR A 212 17.59 14.90 11.48
N ARG A 213 16.31 14.68 11.64
CA ARG A 213 15.80 14.39 12.98
C ARG A 213 16.48 13.10 13.43
N SER A 214 17.58 13.25 14.13
CA SER A 214 18.38 12.16 14.72
C SER A 214 17.74 11.65 16.01
N GLY A 215 16.43 11.58 16.04
CA GLY A 215 15.68 10.83 17.00
C GLY A 215 14.96 9.76 16.20
N SER A 216 15.46 8.55 16.27
CA SER A 216 14.62 7.43 15.90
C SER A 216 13.30 7.64 16.63
N LEU A 217 12.20 7.73 15.88
CA LEU A 217 10.88 7.86 16.48
C LEU A 217 10.74 6.78 17.52
N SER A 218 10.29 7.17 18.68
CA SER A 218 10.17 6.26 19.82
C SER A 218 8.70 5.93 20.05
N VAL A 219 8.46 4.65 20.27
CA VAL A 219 7.14 4.11 20.60
C VAL A 219 7.19 3.60 22.05
N LYS A 220 6.21 4.00 22.85
CA LYS A 220 6.00 3.49 24.19
C LYS A 220 4.73 2.66 24.20
N CYS A 221 4.83 1.40 24.63
CA CYS A 221 3.68 0.52 24.80
C CYS A 221 3.58 0.06 26.26
N GLU A 222 2.37 0.08 26.82
CA GLU A 222 2.06 -0.47 28.12
C GLU A 222 1.05 -1.61 27.95
N VAL A 223 1.38 -2.80 28.44
CA VAL A 223 0.54 -3.99 28.39
C VAL A 223 0.01 -4.29 29.79
N THR A 224 -1.30 -4.44 29.89
CA THR A 224 -2.00 -4.72 31.15
C THR A 224 -2.93 -5.92 31.00
N ASP A 225 -3.27 -6.54 32.10
CA ASP A 225 -4.35 -7.52 32.19
C ASP A 225 -5.71 -6.81 32.14
N ALA A 226 -6.60 -7.26 31.27
CA ALA A 226 -7.89 -6.59 31.04
C ALA A 226 -8.85 -6.66 32.25
N ALA A 227 -8.74 -7.71 33.09
CA ALA A 227 -9.61 -7.92 34.23
C ALA A 227 -9.12 -7.20 35.49
N THR A 228 -7.77 -7.18 35.71
CA THR A 228 -7.17 -6.66 36.93
C THR A 228 -6.53 -5.29 36.75
N SER A 229 -6.33 -4.85 35.50
CA SER A 229 -5.57 -3.66 35.13
C SER A 229 -4.10 -3.66 35.61
N LEU A 230 -3.60 -4.80 36.08
CA LEU A 230 -2.22 -4.94 36.53
C LEU A 230 -1.26 -5.03 35.34
N PRO A 231 -0.03 -4.50 35.47
CA PRO A 231 0.97 -4.59 34.41
C PRO A 231 1.33 -6.02 34.04
N LEU A 232 1.45 -6.30 32.74
CA LEU A 232 1.81 -7.62 32.21
C LEU A 232 3.25 -7.63 31.68
N GLY A 233 4.18 -8.18 32.48
CA GLY A 233 5.55 -8.44 32.04
C GLY A 233 5.65 -9.73 31.21
N GLY A 234 6.63 -9.82 30.31
CA GLY A 234 6.89 -10.99 29.48
C GLY A 234 5.92 -11.14 28.27
N ALA A 235 5.17 -10.12 27.92
CA ALA A 235 4.42 -10.08 26.67
C ALA A 235 5.37 -9.71 25.51
N VAL A 236 5.28 -10.45 24.40
CA VAL A 236 6.05 -10.18 23.17
C VAL A 236 5.24 -9.23 22.30
N ILE A 237 5.88 -8.14 21.89
CA ILE A 237 5.30 -7.12 21.02
C ILE A 237 6.09 -7.10 19.73
N SER A 238 5.44 -7.43 18.61
CA SER A 238 6.03 -7.47 17.29
C SER A 238 5.42 -6.38 16.41
N PHE A 239 6.26 -5.54 15.83
CA PHE A 239 5.87 -4.43 14.97
C PHE A 239 6.12 -4.79 13.51
N TYR A 240 5.10 -4.68 12.68
CA TYR A 240 5.16 -4.96 11.25
C TYR A 240 4.84 -3.71 10.43
N MET A 241 5.59 -3.49 9.36
CA MET A 241 5.28 -2.51 8.32
C MET A 241 5.25 -3.22 6.97
N ASN A 242 4.14 -3.09 6.23
CA ASN A 242 3.94 -3.80 4.95
C ASN A 242 4.20 -5.32 5.03
N GLU A 243 3.73 -5.97 6.10
CA GLU A 243 3.92 -7.40 6.39
C GLU A 243 5.37 -7.81 6.76
N GLU A 244 6.32 -6.88 6.77
CA GLU A 244 7.70 -7.11 7.21
C GLU A 244 7.84 -6.85 8.71
N LEU A 245 8.48 -7.78 9.43
CA LEU A 245 8.81 -7.60 10.84
C LEU A 245 9.92 -6.57 10.99
N ILE A 246 9.60 -5.43 11.60
CA ILE A 246 10.54 -4.33 11.80
C ILE A 246 11.26 -4.46 13.15
N LEU A 247 10.50 -4.82 14.19
CA LEU A 247 11.05 -4.92 15.54
C LEU A 247 10.20 -5.87 16.38
N GLU A 248 10.87 -6.62 17.24
CA GLU A 248 10.23 -7.42 18.28
C GLU A 248 10.85 -7.12 19.64
N LYS A 249 10.02 -6.92 20.66
CA LYS A 249 10.45 -6.67 22.04
C LYS A 249 9.53 -7.33 23.04
N THR A 250 10.12 -7.68 24.21
CA THR A 250 9.36 -8.24 25.33
C THR A 250 9.15 -7.17 26.41
N THR A 251 7.94 -7.11 26.98
CA THR A 251 7.64 -6.17 28.07
C THR A 251 8.44 -6.48 29.33
N SER A 252 8.86 -5.40 30.01
CA SER A 252 9.49 -5.49 31.32
C SER A 252 8.50 -6.02 32.39
N THR A 253 8.97 -6.27 33.59
CA THR A 253 8.13 -6.67 34.72
C THR A 253 7.05 -5.64 35.07
N THR A 254 7.25 -4.39 34.67
CA THR A 254 6.27 -3.30 34.81
C THR A 254 5.32 -3.18 33.62
N GLY A 255 5.26 -4.16 32.73
CA GLY A 255 4.35 -4.21 31.58
C GLY A 255 4.68 -3.25 30.45
N GLY A 256 5.77 -2.49 30.55
CA GLY A 256 6.13 -1.45 29.58
C GLY A 256 7.28 -1.83 28.65
N ILE A 257 7.26 -1.25 27.44
CA ILE A 257 8.42 -1.13 26.56
C ILE A 257 8.58 0.30 26.08
N THR A 258 9.83 0.67 25.82
CA THR A 258 10.16 1.80 24.94
C THR A 258 11.03 1.27 23.82
N ALA A 259 10.62 1.52 22.59
CA ALA A 259 11.32 1.10 21.40
C ALA A 259 11.68 2.33 20.55
N LYS A 260 12.84 2.31 19.91
CA LYS A 260 13.37 3.36 19.03
C LYS A 260 13.68 2.74 17.67
N GLY A 261 13.84 3.57 16.64
CA GLY A 261 14.23 3.10 15.33
C GLY A 261 13.05 2.92 14.38
N PHE A 262 11.93 3.58 14.67
CA PHE A 262 10.79 3.60 13.77
C PHE A 262 10.91 4.72 12.74
N ASP A 263 10.48 4.46 11.54
CA ASP A 263 10.17 5.47 10.53
C ASP A 263 8.73 5.98 10.71
N ASP A 264 8.44 7.14 10.15
CA ASP A 264 7.07 7.66 10.07
C ASP A 264 6.20 6.72 9.23
N GLY A 265 5.05 6.31 9.76
CA GLY A 265 4.17 5.39 9.06
C GLY A 265 3.20 4.62 9.95
N THR A 266 2.46 3.73 9.29
CA THR A 266 1.46 2.86 9.93
C THR A 266 2.04 1.47 10.18
N TYR A 267 1.97 1.03 11.42
CA TYR A 267 2.47 -0.26 11.88
C TYR A 267 1.32 -1.15 12.34
N THR A 268 1.34 -2.42 11.95
CA THR A 268 0.55 -3.46 12.61
C THR A 268 1.33 -4.00 13.80
N VAL A 269 0.74 -3.94 14.98
CA VAL A 269 1.37 -4.37 16.22
C VAL A 269 0.66 -5.59 16.75
N ASN A 270 1.38 -6.70 16.84
CA ASN A 270 0.88 -7.94 17.42
C ASN A 270 1.45 -8.11 18.83
N VAL A 271 0.58 -8.37 19.80
CA VAL A 271 0.94 -8.61 21.20
C VAL A 271 0.53 -10.01 21.59
N THR A 272 1.49 -10.80 22.02
CA THR A 272 1.28 -12.19 22.44
C THR A 272 1.85 -12.46 23.83
N ARG A 273 1.17 -13.29 24.60
CA ARG A 273 1.66 -13.79 25.89
C ARG A 273 1.04 -15.16 26.19
N ILE A 274 1.81 -16.05 26.78
CA ILE A 274 1.32 -17.36 27.22
C ILE A 274 0.19 -17.16 28.23
N GLY A 275 -0.95 -17.81 28.00
CA GLY A 275 -2.15 -17.72 28.85
C GLY A 275 -3.08 -16.56 28.54
N TYR A 276 -2.81 -15.78 27.50
CA TYR A 276 -3.62 -14.65 27.04
C TYR A 276 -3.98 -14.75 25.56
N ALA A 277 -5.15 -14.24 25.19
CA ALA A 277 -5.56 -14.13 23.80
C ALA A 277 -4.65 -13.14 23.06
N PRO A 278 -4.13 -13.49 21.86
CA PRO A 278 -3.35 -12.56 21.06
C PRO A 278 -4.14 -11.30 20.72
N GLN A 279 -3.48 -10.15 20.70
CA GLN A 279 -4.06 -8.87 20.31
C GLN A 279 -3.32 -8.33 19.08
N SER A 280 -4.06 -7.77 18.13
CA SER A 280 -3.51 -7.07 16.99
C SER A 280 -4.15 -5.70 16.87
N LEU A 281 -3.33 -4.67 16.68
CA LEU A 281 -3.78 -3.29 16.56
C LEU A 281 -2.94 -2.53 15.54
N VAL A 282 -3.49 -1.45 15.01
CA VAL A 282 -2.81 -0.55 14.09
C VAL A 282 -2.35 0.69 14.85
N VAL A 283 -1.07 1.04 14.71
CA VAL A 283 -0.45 2.20 15.36
C VAL A 283 0.17 3.09 14.30
N ASN A 284 -0.22 4.36 14.29
CA ASN A 284 0.41 5.38 13.45
C ASN A 284 1.54 6.04 14.22
N VAL A 285 2.76 5.85 13.75
CA VAL A 285 3.95 6.52 14.28
C VAL A 285 4.16 7.78 13.47
N LEU A 286 4.02 8.94 14.11
CA LEU A 286 4.12 10.25 13.47
C LEU A 286 5.37 10.99 13.98
N ASP A 287 5.92 11.81 13.10
CA ASP A 287 7.19 12.54 13.28
C ASP A 287 7.14 13.72 14.29
N VAL A 288 6.09 13.84 15.09
CA VAL A 288 5.88 15.01 15.95
C VAL A 288 6.14 14.72 17.43
N GLU A 289 5.79 13.53 17.92
CA GLU A 289 5.90 13.16 19.33
C GLU A 289 6.12 11.65 19.51
N MET A 290 6.56 11.26 20.72
CA MET A 290 6.64 9.85 21.09
C MET A 290 5.25 9.22 21.04
N THR A 291 5.05 8.26 20.15
CA THR A 291 3.79 7.53 20.05
C THR A 291 3.61 6.62 21.25
N ALA A 292 2.58 6.85 22.04
CA ALA A 292 2.26 6.03 23.21
C ALA A 292 0.90 5.35 23.04
N PHE A 293 0.83 4.05 23.33
CA PHE A 293 -0.41 3.28 23.32
C PHE A 293 -0.45 2.22 24.41
N LYS A 294 -1.66 1.72 24.71
CA LYS A 294 -1.88 0.69 25.74
C LYS A 294 -2.61 -0.50 25.14
N VAL A 295 -2.28 -1.67 25.63
CA VAL A 295 -2.91 -2.94 25.23
C VAL A 295 -3.40 -3.66 26.48
N ALA A 296 -4.69 -3.94 26.54
CA ALA A 296 -5.30 -4.76 27.59
C ALA A 296 -5.51 -6.18 27.06
N MET A 297 -4.76 -7.13 27.61
CA MET A 297 -4.84 -8.55 27.20
C MET A 297 -5.86 -9.32 28.04
N VAL A 298 -6.65 -10.15 27.38
CA VAL A 298 -7.66 -11.01 28.00
C VAL A 298 -7.06 -12.38 28.29
N ALA A 299 -7.12 -12.83 29.53
CA ALA A 299 -6.67 -14.17 29.91
C ALA A 299 -7.53 -15.24 29.24
N ILE A 300 -6.88 -16.28 28.70
CA ILE A 300 -7.57 -17.46 28.18
C ILE A 300 -7.87 -18.33 29.39
N ASN A 301 -9.15 -18.41 29.82
CA ASN A 301 -9.54 -19.34 30.87
C ASN A 301 -9.28 -20.74 30.36
N SER A 302 -8.22 -21.40 30.86
CA SER A 302 -8.09 -22.84 30.74
C SER A 302 -9.21 -23.48 31.59
N LYS A 303 -10.21 -24.06 30.93
CA LYS A 303 -11.15 -24.97 31.61
C LYS A 303 -10.43 -26.21 32.12
#